data_0ed1e111b6a95383eabc4df810b4033c
#
_entry.id   0ed1e111b6a95383eabc4df810b4033c
#
_cell.length_a   1.000
_cell.length_b   1.000
_cell.length_c   1.000
_cell.angle_alpha   90.00
_cell.angle_beta   90.00
_cell.angle_gamma   90.00
#
_symmetry.space_group_name_H-M   'P 1'
#
loop_
_entity.id
_entity.type
_entity.pdbx_description
1 polymer ?
#
loop_
_entity_poly.entity_id
_entity_poly.type
_entity_poly.pdbx_seq_one_letter_code
_entity_poly.pdbx_strand_id
1 'polypeptide(L)'
;MKRKLLFCFYVIFVTLNNANQAKSEIAFSFDNVNLVSVMNIISQEIKRNIIIDNNIETKVSLIINHPLNDKKIISSLQNSLSLKDLALFEKENGDLLIKKNDNIKLDAPVAKKGLSGFQIFIVRLRETDPNLMASYLSQFFPSINSISPSPNAKSITFVGNDNDYRRLLTLIKSYDVKQKMFSSEIKIKNSKSSEVFAVLKSLLDSGSWLVSPKNDVSITNLDKLNSI
;
A
#
# COMPACT_ATOMS: atom_id res chain seq x y z
N MET A 1 40.65 54.45 30.07
CA MET A 1 39.41 54.53 29.30
C MET A 1 39.37 53.58 28.07
N LYS A 2 40.47 53.13 27.48
CA LYS A 2 40.49 52.24 26.27
C LYS A 2 40.10 50.78 26.52
N ARG A 3 40.20 50.25 27.73
CA ARG A 3 39.87 48.85 28.05
C ARG A 3 38.38 48.56 28.20
N LYS A 4 37.57 49.52 28.58
CA LYS A 4 36.11 49.34 28.72
C LYS A 4 35.37 49.35 27.37
N LEU A 5 35.92 50.01 26.36
CA LEU A 5 35.35 50.06 25.02
C LEU A 5 35.53 48.73 24.27
N LEU A 6 36.62 48.02 24.53
CA LEU A 6 36.91 46.72 23.89
C LEU A 6 35.96 45.62 24.43
N PHE A 7 35.57 45.69 25.70
CA PHE A 7 34.66 44.75 26.31
C PHE A 7 33.22 44.90 25.82
N CYS A 8 32.78 46.12 25.57
CA CYS A 8 31.45 46.37 24.97
C CYS A 8 31.37 45.87 23.52
N PHE A 9 32.46 45.96 22.74
CA PHE A 9 32.50 45.48 21.37
C PHE A 9 32.46 43.94 21.29
N TYR A 10 33.11 43.26 22.24
CA TYR A 10 33.10 41.80 22.33
C TYR A 10 31.75 41.24 22.75
N VAL A 11 31.03 41.91 23.66
CA VAL A 11 29.69 41.51 24.08
C VAL A 11 28.66 41.71 22.95
N ILE A 12 28.80 42.76 22.15
CA ILE A 12 27.92 42.98 20.98
C ILE A 12 28.16 41.94 19.87
N PHE A 13 29.41 41.48 19.70
CA PHE A 13 29.73 40.47 18.68
C PHE A 13 29.24 39.07 19.06
N VAL A 14 29.19 38.73 20.35
CA VAL A 14 28.67 37.42 20.83
C VAL A 14 27.15 37.36 20.77
N THR A 15 26.43 38.48 20.88
CA THR A 15 24.98 38.50 20.80
C THR A 15 24.45 38.44 19.35
N LEU A 16 25.28 38.74 18.36
CA LEU A 16 24.86 38.66 16.93
C LEU A 16 24.97 37.26 16.33
N ASN A 17 25.60 36.31 17.02
CA ASN A 17 25.73 34.91 16.54
C ASN A 17 24.63 33.98 16.99
N ASN A 18 23.65 34.43 17.75
CA ASN A 18 22.45 33.70 18.12
C ASN A 18 21.20 34.13 17.31
N ALA A 19 21.36 34.51 16.05
CA ALA A 19 20.28 34.50 15.12
C ALA A 19 19.94 33.01 14.92
N ASN A 20 19.09 32.47 15.79
CA ASN A 20 18.31 31.27 15.49
C ASN A 20 17.77 31.53 14.08
N GLN A 21 18.25 30.75 13.10
CA GLN A 21 17.57 30.61 11.84
C GLN A 21 16.19 30.03 12.24
N ALA A 22 15.22 30.90 12.40
CA ALA A 22 13.82 30.52 12.41
C ALA A 22 13.63 29.78 11.08
N LYS A 23 13.56 28.45 11.15
CA LYS A 23 13.25 27.62 10.02
C LYS A 23 11.92 28.13 9.53
N SER A 24 11.90 28.83 8.41
CA SER A 24 10.67 29.42 7.87
C SER A 24 9.66 28.30 7.75
N GLU A 25 8.59 28.40 8.50
CA GLU A 25 7.46 27.48 8.41
C GLU A 25 6.78 27.73 7.07
N ILE A 26 7.11 26.89 6.08
CA ILE A 26 6.52 27.00 4.75
C ILE A 26 5.21 26.24 4.78
N ALA A 27 4.12 26.98 4.72
CA ALA A 27 2.77 26.45 4.52
C ALA A 27 2.44 26.54 3.02
N PHE A 28 1.96 25.46 2.44
CA PHE A 28 1.44 25.45 1.07
C PHE A 28 -0.09 25.32 1.14
N SER A 29 -0.78 26.16 0.42
CA SER A 29 -2.22 26.06 0.23
C SER A 29 -2.53 26.23 -1.25
N PHE A 30 -2.88 25.15 -1.89
CA PHE A 30 -3.31 25.10 -3.27
C PHE A 30 -4.78 24.66 -3.30
N ASP A 31 -5.64 25.41 -3.93
CA ASP A 31 -7.03 25.05 -4.13
C ASP A 31 -7.37 25.11 -5.62
N ASN A 32 -7.68 23.95 -6.18
CA ASN A 32 -8.05 23.79 -7.61
C ASN A 32 -7.03 24.39 -8.59
N VAL A 33 -5.73 24.24 -8.26
CA VAL A 33 -4.61 24.78 -9.04
C VAL A 33 -4.13 23.73 -10.05
N ASN A 34 -3.67 24.18 -11.22
CA ASN A 34 -3.07 23.30 -12.24
C ASN A 34 -1.89 22.52 -11.66
N LEU A 35 -1.85 21.20 -11.92
CA LEU A 35 -0.83 20.29 -11.40
C LEU A 35 0.59 20.76 -11.70
N VAL A 36 0.86 21.22 -12.95
CA VAL A 36 2.20 21.65 -13.36
C VAL A 36 2.67 22.84 -12.53
N SER A 37 1.77 23.81 -12.25
CA SER A 37 2.09 24.96 -11.42
C SER A 37 2.42 24.57 -9.97
N VAL A 38 1.65 23.64 -9.41
CA VAL A 38 1.91 23.11 -8.06
C VAL A 38 3.25 22.38 -8.01
N MET A 39 3.53 21.55 -9.03
CA MET A 39 4.79 20.77 -9.07
C MET A 39 6.01 21.66 -9.27
N ASN A 40 5.92 22.76 -10.00
CA ASN A 40 7.02 23.74 -10.12
C ASN A 40 7.39 24.32 -8.77
N ILE A 41 6.41 24.70 -7.94
CA ILE A 41 6.66 25.26 -6.61
C ILE A 41 7.27 24.19 -5.69
N ILE A 42 6.70 22.97 -5.70
CA ILE A 42 7.18 21.89 -4.85
C ILE A 42 8.57 21.42 -5.24
N SER A 43 8.88 21.34 -6.55
CA SER A 43 10.23 20.95 -7.02
C SER A 43 11.32 21.88 -6.53
N GLN A 44 11.04 23.19 -6.48
CA GLN A 44 11.96 24.19 -5.95
C GLN A 44 12.19 24.00 -4.45
N GLU A 45 11.14 23.69 -3.70
CA GLU A 45 11.21 23.50 -2.25
C GLU A 45 12.00 22.24 -1.85
N ILE A 46 11.67 21.11 -2.48
CA ILE A 46 12.35 19.82 -2.20
C ILE A 46 13.69 19.68 -2.94
N LYS A 47 14.04 20.66 -3.82
CA LYS A 47 15.24 20.67 -4.66
C LYS A 47 15.43 19.41 -5.48
N ARG A 48 14.33 18.91 -6.07
CA ARG A 48 14.31 17.69 -6.86
C ARG A 48 13.56 17.93 -8.17
N ASN A 49 14.01 17.25 -9.23
CA ASN A 49 13.32 17.29 -10.51
C ASN A 49 11.99 16.53 -10.43
N ILE A 50 10.93 17.11 -11.00
CA ILE A 50 9.63 16.45 -11.14
C ILE A 50 9.31 16.40 -12.64
N ILE A 51 9.13 15.20 -13.14
CA ILE A 51 8.79 14.91 -14.53
C ILE A 51 7.31 14.54 -14.57
N ILE A 52 6.53 15.19 -15.41
CA ILE A 52 5.09 14.96 -15.57
C ILE A 52 4.85 14.47 -16.98
N ASP A 53 4.08 13.42 -17.16
CA ASP A 53 3.69 12.93 -18.47
C ASP A 53 2.84 13.99 -19.20
N ASN A 54 3.11 14.23 -20.47
CA ASN A 54 2.52 15.31 -21.29
C ASN A 54 0.99 15.22 -21.40
N ASN A 55 0.40 14.07 -21.16
CA ASN A 55 -1.04 13.84 -21.27
C ASN A 55 -1.82 14.09 -19.96
N ILE A 56 -1.21 14.77 -18.97
CA ILE A 56 -1.82 15.03 -17.68
C ILE A 56 -2.25 16.48 -17.56
N GLU A 57 -3.52 16.74 -17.86
CA GLU A 57 -4.18 18.01 -17.58
C GLU A 57 -5.12 17.83 -16.39
N THR A 58 -4.68 18.16 -15.20
CA THR A 58 -5.51 18.04 -13.98
C THR A 58 -5.23 19.16 -13.00
N LYS A 59 -6.21 19.41 -12.14
CA LYS A 59 -6.10 20.36 -11.03
C LYS A 59 -6.09 19.61 -9.72
N VAL A 60 -5.31 20.12 -8.78
CA VAL A 60 -5.15 19.53 -7.46
C VAL A 60 -5.42 20.58 -6.37
N SER A 61 -5.94 20.11 -5.24
CA SER A 61 -6.03 20.88 -4.01
C SER A 61 -5.17 20.20 -2.97
N LEU A 62 -4.27 20.93 -2.35
CA LEU A 62 -3.33 20.44 -1.36
C LEU A 62 -3.04 21.52 -0.33
N ILE A 63 -3.25 21.21 0.94
CA ILE A 63 -2.95 22.11 2.05
C ILE A 63 -1.92 21.45 2.96
N ILE A 64 -0.79 22.11 3.15
CA ILE A 64 0.30 21.67 4.02
C ILE A 64 0.57 22.81 5.01
N ASN A 65 0.17 22.64 6.26
CA ASN A 65 0.20 23.69 7.29
C ASN A 65 1.42 23.60 8.24
N HIS A 66 2.28 22.60 8.07
CA HIS A 66 3.42 22.39 8.96
C HIS A 66 4.70 22.21 8.17
N PRO A 67 5.86 22.60 8.75
CA PRO A 67 7.14 22.31 8.13
C PRO A 67 7.31 20.80 8.02
N LEU A 68 7.21 20.30 6.80
CA LEU A 68 7.36 18.89 6.49
C LEU A 68 8.76 18.64 5.92
N ASN A 69 9.34 17.49 6.25
CA ASN A 69 10.50 17.01 5.51
C ASN A 69 10.06 16.51 4.12
N ASP A 70 10.99 16.42 3.18
CA ASP A 70 10.74 16.03 1.78
C ASP A 70 9.88 14.76 1.65
N LYS A 71 10.14 13.74 2.49
CA LYS A 71 9.37 12.49 2.48
C LYS A 71 7.89 12.69 2.83
N LYS A 72 7.59 13.56 3.76
CA LYS A 72 6.20 13.87 4.13
C LYS A 72 5.51 14.70 3.05
N ILE A 73 6.22 15.64 2.42
CA ILE A 73 5.71 16.40 1.27
C ILE A 73 5.38 15.42 0.14
N ILE A 74 6.30 14.54 -0.22
CA ILE A 74 6.11 13.53 -1.27
C ILE A 74 4.94 12.59 -0.93
N SER A 75 4.81 12.15 0.32
CA SER A 75 3.68 11.31 0.75
C SER A 75 2.34 12.03 0.66
N SER A 76 2.27 13.31 1.03
CA SER A 76 1.04 14.11 0.91
C SER A 76 0.66 14.35 -0.54
N LEU A 77 1.66 14.63 -1.39
CA LEU A 77 1.50 14.68 -2.84
C LEU A 77 0.95 13.38 -3.40
N GLN A 78 1.57 12.26 -3.04
CA GLN A 78 1.16 10.93 -3.47
C GLN A 78 -0.32 10.68 -3.16
N ASN A 79 -0.78 11.01 -1.94
CA ASN A 79 -2.17 10.84 -1.56
C ASN A 79 -3.10 11.73 -2.40
N SER A 80 -2.73 12.98 -2.65
CA SER A 80 -3.51 13.90 -3.50
C SER A 80 -3.58 13.44 -4.95
N LEU A 81 -2.47 12.93 -5.50
CA LEU A 81 -2.38 12.41 -6.86
C LEU A 81 -3.18 11.11 -7.03
N SER A 82 -3.17 10.23 -6.04
CA SER A 82 -3.95 8.98 -6.05
C SER A 82 -5.45 9.22 -6.17
N LEU A 83 -5.98 10.32 -5.63
CA LEU A 83 -7.39 10.72 -5.81
C LEU A 83 -7.74 11.12 -7.26
N LYS A 84 -6.75 11.30 -8.11
CA LYS A 84 -6.87 11.66 -9.52
C LYS A 84 -6.37 10.55 -10.46
N ASP A 85 -6.23 9.32 -9.94
CA ASP A 85 -5.66 8.18 -10.66
C ASP A 85 -4.26 8.44 -11.23
N LEU A 86 -3.47 9.25 -10.51
CA LEU A 86 -2.09 9.56 -10.83
C LEU A 86 -1.15 8.89 -9.84
N ALA A 87 -0.09 8.29 -10.36
CA ALA A 87 0.98 7.70 -9.56
C ALA A 87 2.25 8.55 -9.59
N LEU A 88 2.90 8.64 -8.45
CA LEU A 88 4.22 9.25 -8.31
C LEU A 88 5.24 8.16 -8.03
N PHE A 89 6.33 8.16 -8.79
CA PHE A 89 7.46 7.23 -8.65
C PHE A 89 8.73 8.00 -8.35
N GLU A 90 9.56 7.47 -7.47
CA GLU A 90 10.92 7.96 -7.27
C GLU A 90 11.89 7.07 -8.06
N LYS A 91 12.63 7.68 -8.99
CA LYS A 91 13.69 7.01 -9.74
C LYS A 91 14.97 6.89 -8.92
N GLU A 92 15.87 6.00 -9.31
CA GLU A 92 17.14 5.76 -8.61
C GLU A 92 18.04 7.01 -8.54
N ASN A 93 17.96 7.90 -9.53
CA ASN A 93 18.68 9.18 -9.54
C ASN A 93 18.04 10.26 -8.65
N GLY A 94 16.92 9.94 -7.98
CA GLY A 94 16.22 10.86 -7.09
C GLY A 94 15.15 11.71 -7.78
N ASP A 95 14.98 11.67 -9.10
CA ASP A 95 13.92 12.38 -9.79
C ASP A 95 12.55 11.77 -9.47
N LEU A 96 11.52 12.60 -9.46
CA LEU A 96 10.14 12.18 -9.28
C LEU A 96 9.43 12.14 -10.64
N LEU A 97 8.72 11.07 -10.93
CA LEU A 97 7.95 10.88 -12.15
C LEU A 97 6.46 10.76 -11.83
N ILE A 98 5.61 11.53 -12.48
CA ILE A 98 4.16 11.48 -12.35
C ILE A 98 3.56 10.95 -13.64
N LYS A 99 2.77 9.88 -13.54
CA LYS A 99 2.08 9.23 -14.68
C LYS A 99 0.65 8.84 -14.32
N LYS A 100 -0.17 8.63 -15.37
CA LYS A 100 -1.48 8.00 -15.22
C LYS A 100 -1.36 6.50 -14.89
N ASN A 101 -2.44 5.96 -14.34
CA ASN A 101 -2.54 4.59 -13.83
C ASN A 101 -2.29 3.49 -14.90
N ASP A 102 -2.42 3.78 -16.18
CA ASP A 102 -2.54 2.78 -17.26
C ASP A 102 -1.36 1.77 -17.33
N ASN A 103 -0.16 2.12 -16.83
CA ASN A 103 1.03 1.29 -16.89
C ASN A 103 1.91 1.33 -15.62
N ILE A 104 1.30 1.54 -14.46
CA ILE A 104 2.03 1.65 -13.18
C ILE A 104 2.97 0.46 -12.92
N LYS A 105 2.55 -0.75 -13.29
CA LYS A 105 3.35 -1.98 -13.09
C LYS A 105 4.68 -1.98 -13.85
N LEU A 106 4.74 -1.31 -14.98
CA LEU A 106 5.93 -1.29 -15.83
C LEU A 106 6.97 -0.26 -15.35
N ASP A 107 6.51 0.80 -14.71
CA ASP A 107 7.35 1.94 -14.31
C ASP A 107 7.74 1.90 -12.83
N ALA A 108 7.00 1.17 -11.99
CA ALA A 108 7.27 1.10 -10.56
C ALA A 108 8.60 0.38 -10.29
N PRO A 109 9.52 0.99 -9.53
CA PRO A 109 10.74 0.30 -9.10
C PRO A 109 10.43 -0.78 -8.07
N VAL A 110 11.29 -1.79 -7.99
CA VAL A 110 11.23 -2.76 -6.89
C VAL A 110 11.52 -2.04 -5.58
N ALA A 111 10.76 -2.39 -4.54
CA ALA A 111 10.83 -1.73 -3.25
C ALA A 111 12.24 -1.75 -2.67
N LYS A 112 12.75 -0.54 -2.36
CA LYS A 112 14.06 -0.31 -1.77
C LYS A 112 13.93 0.67 -0.61
N LYS A 113 14.65 0.42 0.46
CA LYS A 113 14.66 1.31 1.63
C LYS A 113 15.09 2.73 1.22
N GLY A 114 14.23 3.70 1.48
CA GLY A 114 14.51 5.11 1.24
C GLY A 114 13.80 5.70 0.02
N LEU A 115 13.35 4.89 -0.94
CA LEU A 115 12.54 5.37 -2.04
C LEU A 115 11.15 5.76 -1.56
N SER A 116 10.55 6.75 -2.20
CA SER A 116 9.21 7.24 -1.94
C SER A 116 8.30 6.98 -3.16
N GLY A 117 6.98 7.09 -2.97
CA GLY A 117 6.04 6.90 -4.06
C GLY A 117 5.63 5.44 -4.27
N PHE A 118 5.15 5.14 -5.47
CA PHE A 118 4.74 3.79 -5.85
C PHE A 118 5.94 2.88 -6.08
N GLN A 119 5.89 1.67 -5.51
CA GLN A 119 6.93 0.64 -5.62
C GLN A 119 6.29 -0.73 -5.75
N ILE A 120 7.07 -1.69 -6.24
CA ILE A 120 6.69 -3.11 -6.30
C ILE A 120 7.14 -3.80 -5.03
N PHE A 121 6.20 -4.34 -4.28
CA PHE A 121 6.44 -5.16 -3.09
C PHE A 121 6.07 -6.61 -3.36
N ILE A 122 6.91 -7.55 -2.92
CA ILE A 122 6.64 -8.98 -3.01
C ILE A 122 6.45 -9.51 -1.60
N VAL A 123 5.27 -10.07 -1.33
CA VAL A 123 4.90 -10.58 -0.01
C VAL A 123 4.65 -12.08 -0.09
N ARG A 124 5.43 -12.87 0.65
CA ARG A 124 5.23 -14.30 0.78
C ARG A 124 4.10 -14.59 1.76
N LEU A 125 3.23 -15.50 1.38
CA LEU A 125 2.16 -16.01 2.21
C LEU A 125 2.60 -17.29 2.92
N ARG A 126 2.02 -17.57 4.06
CA ARG A 126 2.32 -18.75 4.86
C ARG A 126 1.30 -19.86 4.63
N GLU A 127 0.04 -19.52 4.81
CA GLU A 127 -1.06 -20.48 4.86
C GLU A 127 -2.01 -20.33 3.67
N THR A 128 -2.39 -19.11 3.33
CA THR A 128 -3.45 -18.82 2.35
C THR A 128 -2.97 -18.95 0.91
N ASP A 129 -3.85 -19.42 0.03
CA ASP A 129 -3.61 -19.42 -1.43
C ASP A 129 -3.47 -17.99 -1.97
N PRO A 130 -2.47 -17.71 -2.82
CA PRO A 130 -2.24 -16.37 -3.36
C PRO A 130 -3.41 -15.80 -4.17
N ASN A 131 -4.18 -16.62 -4.88
CA ASN A 131 -5.32 -16.15 -5.66
C ASN A 131 -6.46 -15.69 -4.73
N LEU A 132 -6.74 -16.47 -3.68
CA LEU A 132 -7.73 -16.11 -2.66
C LEU A 132 -7.32 -14.84 -1.93
N MET A 133 -6.05 -14.76 -1.52
CA MET A 133 -5.53 -13.56 -0.86
C MET A 133 -5.61 -12.33 -1.76
N ALA A 134 -5.21 -12.43 -3.03
CA ALA A 134 -5.27 -11.31 -3.97
C ALA A 134 -6.71 -10.84 -4.19
N SER A 135 -7.68 -11.76 -4.36
CA SER A 135 -9.10 -11.44 -4.51
C SER A 135 -9.67 -10.76 -3.27
N TYR A 136 -9.31 -11.24 -2.08
CA TYR A 136 -9.70 -10.63 -0.81
C TYR A 136 -9.15 -9.20 -0.67
N LEU A 137 -7.85 -9.03 -0.88
CA LEU A 137 -7.18 -7.74 -0.70
C LEU A 137 -7.62 -6.69 -1.72
N SER A 138 -7.95 -7.08 -2.95
CA SER A 138 -8.38 -6.15 -4.02
C SER A 138 -9.60 -5.32 -3.64
N GLN A 139 -10.44 -5.81 -2.71
CA GLN A 139 -11.63 -5.10 -2.24
C GLN A 139 -11.33 -3.91 -1.34
N PHE A 140 -10.13 -3.84 -0.78
CA PHE A 140 -9.75 -2.83 0.20
C PHE A 140 -8.82 -1.73 -0.35
N PHE A 141 -8.39 -1.86 -1.59
CA PHE A 141 -7.44 -0.92 -2.19
C PHE A 141 -8.04 -0.23 -3.41
N PRO A 142 -7.70 1.07 -3.64
CA PRO A 142 -8.07 1.78 -4.86
C PRO A 142 -7.58 1.05 -6.12
N SER A 143 -8.24 1.28 -7.25
CA SER A 143 -7.88 0.73 -8.57
C SER A 143 -6.47 1.10 -9.02
N ILE A 144 -5.93 2.22 -8.53
CA ILE A 144 -4.56 2.63 -8.81
C ILE A 144 -3.53 1.64 -8.22
N ASN A 145 -3.84 0.92 -7.15
CA ASN A 145 -2.99 -0.12 -6.61
C ASN A 145 -3.19 -1.42 -7.40
N SER A 146 -2.14 -2.17 -7.58
CA SER A 146 -2.20 -3.44 -8.27
C SER A 146 -1.81 -4.58 -7.34
N ILE A 147 -2.65 -5.62 -7.31
CA ILE A 147 -2.41 -6.85 -6.56
C ILE A 147 -2.45 -8.00 -7.54
N SER A 148 -1.35 -8.74 -7.63
CA SER A 148 -1.22 -9.89 -8.54
C SER A 148 -0.75 -11.13 -7.77
N PRO A 149 -1.43 -12.27 -7.89
CA PRO A 149 -0.98 -13.51 -7.27
C PRO A 149 0.19 -14.13 -8.03
N SER A 150 1.07 -14.80 -7.28
CA SER A 150 2.13 -15.64 -7.80
C SER A 150 2.07 -17.01 -7.12
N PRO A 151 1.19 -17.92 -7.59
CA PRO A 151 0.91 -19.20 -6.91
C PRO A 151 2.16 -20.07 -6.75
N ASN A 152 3.00 -20.19 -7.79
CA ASN A 152 4.23 -21.00 -7.76
C ASN A 152 5.23 -20.52 -6.70
N ALA A 153 5.26 -19.21 -6.41
CA ALA A 153 6.14 -18.63 -5.39
C ALA A 153 5.46 -18.50 -4.03
N LYS A 154 4.19 -18.92 -3.89
CA LYS A 154 3.36 -18.73 -2.70
C LYS A 154 3.40 -17.27 -2.21
N SER A 155 3.25 -16.34 -3.14
CA SER A 155 3.39 -14.91 -2.86
C SER A 155 2.36 -14.08 -3.63
N ILE A 156 2.22 -12.83 -3.21
CA ILE A 156 1.52 -11.80 -3.96
C ILE A 156 2.49 -10.67 -4.30
N THR A 157 2.30 -10.07 -5.46
CA THR A 157 2.97 -8.84 -5.87
C THR A 157 2.00 -7.68 -5.67
N PHE A 158 2.40 -6.70 -4.89
CA PHE A 158 1.64 -5.48 -4.63
C PHE A 158 2.38 -4.29 -5.24
N VAL A 159 1.69 -3.45 -6.01
CA VAL A 159 2.19 -2.17 -6.49
C VAL A 159 1.39 -1.06 -5.83
N GLY A 160 2.08 -0.23 -5.06
CA GLY A 160 1.45 0.82 -4.28
C GLY A 160 2.48 1.65 -3.51
N ASN A 161 2.01 2.58 -2.70
CA ASN A 161 2.85 3.39 -1.83
C ASN A 161 3.11 2.72 -0.47
N ASP A 162 4.03 3.26 0.31
CA ASP A 162 4.42 2.73 1.63
C ASP A 162 3.26 2.64 2.63
N ASN A 163 2.31 3.59 2.61
CA ASN A 163 1.18 3.58 3.53
C ASN A 163 0.21 2.46 3.19
N ASP A 164 -0.11 2.30 1.90
CA ASP A 164 -0.94 1.20 1.41
C ASP A 164 -0.27 -0.15 1.65
N TYR A 165 1.05 -0.25 1.46
CA TYR A 165 1.81 -1.46 1.76
C TYR A 165 1.74 -1.85 3.23
N ARG A 166 1.87 -0.90 4.17
CA ARG A 166 1.72 -1.19 5.61
C ARG A 166 0.30 -1.67 5.95
N ARG A 167 -0.71 -1.05 5.34
CA ARG A 167 -2.10 -1.48 5.48
C ARG A 167 -2.29 -2.90 4.94
N LEU A 168 -1.73 -3.20 3.77
CA LEU A 168 -1.74 -4.53 3.17
C LEU A 168 -1.11 -5.58 4.09
N LEU A 169 0.07 -5.32 4.66
CA LEU A 169 0.72 -6.23 5.60
C LEU A 169 -0.14 -6.50 6.85
N THR A 170 -0.86 -5.49 7.34
CA THR A 170 -1.77 -5.66 8.48
C THR A 170 -2.93 -6.57 8.13
N LEU A 171 -3.53 -6.41 6.95
CA LEU A 171 -4.61 -7.27 6.45
C LEU A 171 -4.11 -8.72 6.22
N ILE A 172 -2.95 -8.88 5.58
CA ILE A 172 -2.36 -10.21 5.39
C ILE A 172 -2.14 -10.90 6.74
N LYS A 173 -1.55 -10.20 7.71
CA LYS A 173 -1.27 -10.78 9.03
C LYS A 173 -2.53 -11.26 9.75
N SER A 174 -3.67 -10.61 9.53
CA SER A 174 -4.95 -11.02 10.13
C SER A 174 -5.63 -12.17 9.37
N TYR A 175 -5.38 -12.31 8.09
CA TYR A 175 -6.05 -13.28 7.23
C TYR A 175 -5.19 -14.51 6.91
N ASP A 176 -3.87 -14.37 6.80
CA ASP A 176 -2.90 -15.44 6.50
C ASP A 176 -2.56 -16.24 7.77
N VAL A 177 -3.58 -16.83 8.37
CA VAL A 177 -3.48 -17.64 9.58
C VAL A 177 -3.81 -19.09 9.27
N LYS A 178 -3.17 -20.01 9.97
CA LYS A 178 -3.44 -21.44 9.84
C LYS A 178 -4.90 -21.72 10.23
N GLN A 179 -5.68 -22.11 9.25
CA GLN A 179 -7.04 -22.55 9.51
C GLN A 179 -7.01 -23.87 10.28
N LYS A 180 -7.76 -23.97 11.36
CA LYS A 180 -7.92 -25.22 12.09
C LYS A 180 -8.87 -26.09 11.25
N MET A 181 -8.32 -27.10 10.58
CA MET A 181 -9.13 -28.13 9.98
C MET A 181 -9.67 -29.06 11.06
N PHE A 182 -10.94 -29.23 11.10
CA PHE A 182 -11.61 -30.25 11.92
C PHE A 182 -12.03 -31.38 10.98
N SER A 183 -11.64 -32.59 11.30
CA SER A 183 -12.16 -33.79 10.63
C SER A 183 -12.99 -34.59 11.61
N SER A 184 -14.11 -35.11 11.17
CA SER A 184 -14.99 -35.97 11.94
C SER A 184 -15.47 -37.12 11.07
N GLU A 185 -15.37 -38.33 11.59
CA GLU A 185 -15.93 -39.52 10.94
C GLU A 185 -17.36 -39.72 11.41
N ILE A 186 -18.30 -39.85 10.45
CA ILE A 186 -19.71 -40.08 10.71
C ILE A 186 -20.05 -41.47 10.24
N LYS A 187 -20.37 -42.39 11.15
CA LYS A 187 -20.80 -43.74 10.83
C LYS A 187 -22.26 -43.74 10.40
N ILE A 188 -22.54 -44.31 9.22
CA ILE A 188 -23.89 -44.47 8.66
C ILE A 188 -24.49 -45.77 9.12
N LYS A 189 -25.65 -45.72 9.78
CA LYS A 189 -26.29 -46.91 10.37
C LYS A 189 -27.40 -47.53 9.50
N ASN A 190 -28.17 -46.69 8.81
CA ASN A 190 -29.44 -47.11 8.17
C ASN A 190 -29.43 -47.01 6.64
N SER A 191 -28.27 -46.69 6.05
CA SER A 191 -28.09 -46.52 4.59
C SER A 191 -26.66 -46.91 4.22
N LYS A 192 -26.36 -46.99 2.93
CA LYS A 192 -24.99 -47.13 2.43
C LYS A 192 -24.32 -45.77 2.43
N SER A 193 -23.06 -45.73 2.86
CA SER A 193 -22.28 -44.50 2.86
C SER A 193 -22.17 -43.85 1.47
N SER A 194 -22.09 -44.63 0.41
CA SER A 194 -22.07 -44.16 -0.98
C SER A 194 -23.31 -43.36 -1.39
N GLU A 195 -24.50 -43.76 -0.92
CA GLU A 195 -25.78 -43.07 -1.20
C GLU A 195 -25.84 -41.74 -0.47
N VAL A 196 -25.48 -41.73 0.82
CA VAL A 196 -25.44 -40.53 1.64
C VAL A 196 -24.35 -39.54 1.13
N PHE A 197 -23.21 -40.08 0.73
CA PHE A 197 -22.14 -39.29 0.13
C PHE A 197 -22.57 -38.57 -1.14
N ALA A 198 -23.29 -39.27 -2.05
CA ALA A 198 -23.77 -38.65 -3.29
C ALA A 198 -24.71 -37.46 -3.00
N VAL A 199 -25.64 -37.63 -2.04
CA VAL A 199 -26.53 -36.53 -1.62
C VAL A 199 -25.79 -35.36 -1.01
N LEU A 200 -24.91 -35.63 -0.07
CA LEU A 200 -24.10 -34.58 0.58
C LEU A 200 -23.20 -33.82 -0.41
N LYS A 201 -22.61 -34.56 -1.36
CA LYS A 201 -21.80 -33.95 -2.41
C LYS A 201 -22.64 -33.02 -3.31
N SER A 202 -23.85 -33.46 -3.71
CA SER A 202 -24.73 -32.61 -4.50
C SER A 202 -25.17 -31.34 -3.75
N LEU A 203 -25.42 -31.46 -2.45
CA LEU A 203 -25.73 -30.30 -1.58
C LEU A 203 -24.56 -29.34 -1.45
N LEU A 204 -23.34 -29.86 -1.25
CA LEU A 204 -22.11 -29.03 -1.23
C LEU A 204 -21.91 -28.31 -2.55
N ASP A 205 -22.14 -29.02 -3.67
CA ASP A 205 -21.99 -28.47 -5.01
C ASP A 205 -23.02 -27.41 -5.35
N SER A 206 -24.26 -27.52 -4.80
CA SER A 206 -25.32 -26.53 -4.98
C SER A 206 -25.05 -25.22 -4.18
N GLY A 207 -24.27 -25.29 -3.12
CA GLY A 207 -23.95 -24.15 -2.26
C GLY A 207 -25.14 -23.60 -1.45
N SER A 208 -26.31 -24.27 -1.48
CA SER A 208 -27.56 -23.72 -1.00
C SER A 208 -27.71 -23.64 0.53
N TRP A 209 -26.80 -24.23 1.29
CA TRP A 209 -26.90 -24.30 2.76
C TRP A 209 -25.61 -23.96 3.50
N LEU A 210 -24.53 -23.60 2.79
CA LEU A 210 -23.26 -23.25 3.40
C LEU A 210 -23.19 -21.75 3.66
N VAL A 211 -22.93 -21.40 4.89
CA VAL A 211 -22.63 -20.04 5.33
C VAL A 211 -21.16 -19.69 5.04
N SER A 212 -20.32 -20.71 4.82
CA SER A 212 -18.88 -20.58 4.51
C SER A 212 -18.57 -20.78 3.02
N PRO A 213 -17.48 -20.22 2.51
CA PRO A 213 -17.06 -20.45 1.14
C PRO A 213 -16.89 -21.93 0.83
N LYS A 214 -17.24 -22.32 -0.37
CA LYS A 214 -17.27 -23.70 -0.91
C LYS A 214 -15.98 -24.52 -0.71
N ASN A 215 -14.86 -23.85 -0.42
CA ASN A 215 -13.54 -24.49 -0.31
C ASN A 215 -13.18 -24.94 1.13
N ASP A 216 -14.03 -24.67 2.12
CA ASP A 216 -13.73 -24.96 3.51
C ASP A 216 -14.25 -26.33 3.99
N VAL A 217 -15.05 -27.01 3.18
CA VAL A 217 -15.64 -28.31 3.52
C VAL A 217 -15.30 -29.32 2.44
N SER A 218 -14.70 -30.44 2.83
CA SER A 218 -14.50 -31.61 1.98
C SER A 218 -15.09 -32.85 2.64
N ILE A 219 -15.76 -33.68 1.86
CA ILE A 219 -16.25 -34.97 2.31
C ILE A 219 -15.57 -36.09 1.54
N THR A 220 -15.30 -37.19 2.21
CA THR A 220 -14.72 -38.40 1.64
C THR A 220 -15.51 -39.60 2.05
N ASN A 221 -15.84 -40.45 1.09
CA ASN A 221 -16.54 -41.71 1.37
C ASN A 221 -15.53 -42.79 1.78
N LEU A 222 -15.83 -43.47 2.88
CA LEU A 222 -15.08 -44.60 3.42
C LEU A 222 -15.93 -45.88 3.34
N ASP A 223 -16.20 -46.39 2.13
CA ASP A 223 -17.09 -47.52 1.85
C ASP A 223 -16.85 -48.74 2.73
N LYS A 224 -15.59 -49.09 3.00
CA LYS A 224 -15.20 -50.25 3.84
C LYS A 224 -15.68 -50.12 5.29
N LEU A 225 -15.82 -48.87 5.78
CA LEU A 225 -16.23 -48.57 7.16
C LEU A 225 -17.67 -48.13 7.25
N ASN A 226 -18.38 -48.03 6.12
CA ASN A 226 -19.71 -47.43 6.01
C ASN A 226 -19.78 -46.07 6.74
N SER A 227 -18.82 -45.21 6.49
CA SER A 227 -18.67 -43.88 7.09
C SER A 227 -18.31 -42.83 6.05
N ILE A 228 -18.51 -41.60 6.43
CA ILE A 228 -18.20 -40.38 5.64
C ILE A 228 -17.30 -39.48 6.45
#